data_2ed694e656ed4d6618a5ecdc8a9c74bd
#
_entry.id   2ed694e656ed4d6618a5ecdc8a9c74bd
#
_cell.length_a   1.000
_cell.length_b   1.000
_cell.length_c   1.000
_cell.angle_alpha   90.00
_cell.angle_beta   90.00
_cell.angle_gamma   90.00
#
_symmetry.space_group_name_H-M   'P 1'
#
loop_
_entity.id
_entity.type
_entity.pdbx_description
1 polymer ?
#
loop_
_entity_poly.entity_id
_entity_poly.type
_entity_poly.pdbx_seq_one_letter_code
_entity_poly.pdbx_strand_id
1 'polypeptide(L)'
;FTPVRLDSMVLVDGGVVNNYPVNVAREMGADIIIGVDVQSELKPANEVNNAGSILGQLIDLMGQDLYLKNLEETDTHIKVDVQGYSAASFTTHAIDTLIIRGEEAAREQWESLIQLKKKIGIDDLYVPVRPNQYEPTNWIMVRNIHFEGVDEKDEEWILKRCDLKENALNSIRRIE
;
A
#
# COMPACT_ATOMS: atom_id res chain seq x y z
N PHE A 1 4.11 3.01 -13.53
CA PHE A 1 4.55 1.62 -13.51
C PHE A 1 4.54 1.04 -14.93
N THR A 2 5.48 0.15 -15.24
CA THR A 2 5.54 -0.53 -16.53
C THR A 2 4.45 -1.61 -16.60
N PRO A 3 3.65 -1.67 -17.68
CA PRO A 3 2.66 -2.73 -17.81
C PRO A 3 3.31 -4.13 -17.87
N VAL A 4 2.70 -5.09 -17.20
CA VAL A 4 3.15 -6.50 -17.20
C VAL A 4 2.31 -7.30 -18.19
N ARG A 5 2.97 -8.12 -19.01
CA ARG A 5 2.27 -9.03 -19.92
C ARG A 5 2.17 -10.41 -19.27
N LEU A 6 0.95 -10.93 -19.22
CA LEU A 6 0.65 -12.28 -18.75
C LEU A 6 -0.24 -12.94 -19.80
N ASP A 7 0.28 -13.90 -20.53
CA ASP A 7 -0.36 -14.55 -21.67
C ASP A 7 -0.89 -13.53 -22.70
N SER A 8 -2.21 -13.47 -22.91
CA SER A 8 -2.85 -12.50 -23.81
C SER A 8 -3.24 -11.19 -23.13
N MET A 9 -2.98 -11.04 -21.84
CA MET A 9 -3.38 -9.89 -21.04
C MET A 9 -2.22 -8.90 -20.90
N VAL A 10 -2.57 -7.61 -20.79
CA VAL A 10 -1.66 -6.54 -20.37
C VAL A 10 -2.19 -6.00 -19.04
N LEU A 11 -1.45 -6.27 -18.00
CA LEU A 11 -1.79 -5.83 -16.64
C LEU A 11 -1.22 -4.45 -16.38
N VAL A 12 -2.02 -3.60 -15.76
CA VAL A 12 -1.66 -2.25 -15.30
C VAL A 12 -1.98 -2.11 -13.81
N ASP A 13 -1.58 -1.00 -13.22
CA ASP A 13 -1.90 -0.67 -11.84
C ASP A 13 -3.42 -0.66 -11.62
N GLY A 14 -3.89 -1.41 -10.63
CA GLY A 14 -5.32 -1.49 -10.28
C GLY A 14 -5.92 -0.17 -9.83
N GLY A 15 -5.11 0.75 -9.32
CA GLY A 15 -5.51 2.10 -8.95
C GLY A 15 -6.08 2.94 -10.11
N VAL A 16 -5.77 2.58 -11.37
CA VAL A 16 -6.38 3.21 -12.54
C VAL A 16 -7.89 2.98 -12.61
N VAL A 17 -8.38 1.86 -12.07
CA VAL A 17 -9.79 1.47 -12.11
C VAL A 17 -10.46 1.68 -10.75
N ASN A 18 -9.80 1.27 -9.67
CA ASN A 18 -10.36 1.31 -8.32
C ASN A 18 -9.23 1.49 -7.28
N ASN A 19 -8.96 2.73 -6.94
CA ASN A 19 -7.87 3.09 -6.03
C ASN A 19 -8.26 3.05 -4.54
N TYR A 20 -9.53 2.80 -4.25
CA TYR A 20 -10.06 2.65 -2.89
C TYR A 20 -11.10 1.51 -2.87
N PRO A 21 -10.64 0.23 -2.93
CA PRO A 21 -11.46 -0.93 -3.32
C PRO A 21 -12.31 -1.51 -2.17
N VAL A 22 -13.11 -0.70 -1.50
CA VAL A 22 -14.02 -1.11 -0.41
C VAL A 22 -15.08 -2.10 -0.87
N ASN A 23 -15.66 -1.86 -2.05
CA ASN A 23 -16.62 -2.78 -2.66
C ASN A 23 -16.04 -4.19 -2.85
N VAL A 24 -14.77 -4.29 -3.27
CA VAL A 24 -14.08 -5.58 -3.42
C VAL A 24 -13.89 -6.25 -2.06
N ALA A 25 -13.51 -5.51 -1.04
CA ALA A 25 -13.40 -6.04 0.32
C ALA A 25 -14.74 -6.58 0.84
N ARG A 26 -15.86 -5.87 0.54
CA ARG A 26 -17.22 -6.35 0.87
C ARG A 26 -17.56 -7.64 0.12
N GLU A 27 -17.28 -7.71 -1.18
CA GLU A 27 -17.48 -8.92 -1.98
C GLU A 27 -16.66 -10.10 -1.46
N MET A 28 -15.48 -9.85 -0.90
CA MET A 28 -14.65 -10.87 -0.24
C MET A 28 -15.16 -11.27 1.15
N GLY A 29 -16.25 -10.67 1.64
CA GLY A 29 -16.92 -11.04 2.89
C GLY A 29 -16.47 -10.21 4.10
N ALA A 30 -15.90 -9.04 3.92
CA ALA A 30 -15.56 -8.15 5.03
C ALA A 30 -16.84 -7.51 5.61
N ASP A 31 -17.14 -7.78 6.88
CA ASP A 31 -18.25 -7.18 7.62
C ASP A 31 -17.93 -5.75 8.09
N ILE A 32 -16.67 -5.45 8.32
CA ILE A 32 -16.18 -4.18 8.83
C ILE A 32 -14.98 -3.74 8.01
N ILE A 33 -14.98 -2.48 7.58
CA ILE A 33 -13.90 -1.92 6.76
C ILE A 33 -13.37 -0.65 7.41
N ILE A 34 -12.07 -0.67 7.70
CA ILE A 34 -11.29 0.52 8.01
C ILE A 34 -10.54 0.90 6.74
N GLY A 35 -10.92 2.01 6.13
CA GLY A 35 -10.30 2.48 4.90
C GLY A 35 -9.25 3.55 5.17
N VAL A 36 -8.02 3.31 4.75
CA VAL A 36 -6.96 4.32 4.79
C VAL A 36 -6.79 4.90 3.40
N ASP A 37 -7.09 6.18 3.26
CA ASP A 37 -7.05 6.89 1.99
C ASP A 37 -5.79 7.74 1.89
N VAL A 38 -4.93 7.37 0.97
CA VAL A 38 -3.67 8.04 0.64
C VAL A 38 -3.71 8.69 -0.75
N GLN A 39 -4.90 8.90 -1.30
CA GLN A 39 -5.04 9.56 -2.60
C GLN A 39 -4.80 11.06 -2.46
N SER A 40 -4.13 11.62 -3.46
CA SER A 40 -3.99 13.07 -3.59
C SER A 40 -5.35 13.70 -3.93
N GLU A 41 -5.57 14.93 -3.50
CA GLU A 41 -6.69 15.72 -3.99
C GLU A 41 -6.51 16.06 -5.49
N LEU A 42 -7.63 16.33 -6.16
CA LEU A 42 -7.60 16.82 -7.53
C LEU A 42 -6.79 18.11 -7.60
N LYS A 43 -5.91 18.19 -8.59
CA LYS A 43 -5.08 19.39 -8.78
C LYS A 43 -5.94 20.59 -9.16
N PRO A 44 -5.64 21.75 -8.59
CA PRO A 44 -6.32 22.98 -9.00
C PRO A 44 -5.98 23.32 -10.46
N ALA A 45 -6.86 24.05 -11.14
CA ALA A 45 -6.77 24.32 -12.58
C ALA A 45 -5.44 24.97 -13.01
N ASN A 46 -4.79 25.73 -12.14
CA ASN A 46 -3.49 26.38 -12.40
C ASN A 46 -2.30 25.41 -12.39
N GLU A 47 -2.50 24.19 -11.90
CA GLU A 47 -1.46 23.12 -11.88
C GLU A 47 -1.66 22.09 -13.00
N VAL A 48 -2.78 22.13 -13.71
CA VAL A 48 -3.11 21.24 -14.83
C VAL A 48 -2.70 21.91 -16.14
N ASN A 49 -1.40 21.94 -16.42
CA ASN A 49 -0.82 22.75 -17.50
C ASN A 49 -0.03 21.95 -18.57
N ASN A 50 -0.03 20.61 -18.49
CA ASN A 50 0.60 19.76 -19.49
C ASN A 50 -0.25 18.49 -19.73
N ALA A 51 0.01 17.81 -20.87
CA ALA A 51 -0.77 16.63 -21.26
C ALA A 51 -0.75 15.50 -20.23
N GLY A 52 0.36 15.31 -19.51
CA GLY A 52 0.47 14.29 -18.47
C GLY A 52 -0.41 14.60 -17.25
N SER A 53 -0.44 15.87 -16.81
CA SER A 53 -1.31 16.30 -15.69
C SER A 53 -2.78 16.25 -16.08
N ILE A 54 -3.14 16.58 -17.31
CA ILE A 54 -4.51 16.47 -17.83
C ILE A 54 -4.97 15.00 -17.84
N LEU A 55 -4.13 14.09 -18.36
CA LEU A 55 -4.45 12.67 -18.42
C LEU A 55 -4.61 12.08 -17.01
N GLY A 56 -3.69 12.39 -16.08
CA GLY A 56 -3.81 11.97 -14.68
C GLY A 56 -5.13 12.43 -14.06
N GLN A 57 -5.45 13.72 -14.20
CA GLN A 57 -6.69 14.28 -13.69
C GLN A 57 -7.95 13.63 -14.28
N LEU A 58 -7.93 13.26 -15.56
CA LEU A 58 -9.05 12.55 -16.20
C LEU A 58 -9.23 11.15 -15.60
N ILE A 59 -8.15 10.43 -15.32
CA ILE A 59 -8.19 9.12 -14.68
C ILE A 59 -8.78 9.26 -13.27
N ASP A 60 -8.33 10.23 -12.49
CA ASP A 60 -8.82 10.50 -11.14
C ASP A 60 -10.32 10.83 -11.16
N LEU A 61 -10.77 11.65 -12.11
CA LEU A 61 -12.20 11.99 -12.29
C LEU A 61 -13.05 10.78 -12.70
N MET A 62 -12.54 9.89 -13.55
CA MET A 62 -13.29 8.70 -13.96
C MET A 62 -13.55 7.73 -12.80
N GLY A 63 -12.64 7.68 -11.82
CA GLY A 63 -12.77 6.85 -10.60
C GLY A 63 -13.62 7.48 -9.49
N GLN A 64 -13.98 8.75 -9.60
CA GLN A 64 -14.55 9.53 -8.50
C GLN A 64 -15.92 9.00 -8.03
N ASP A 65 -16.79 8.61 -8.94
CA ASP A 65 -18.12 8.08 -8.58
C ASP A 65 -18.01 6.78 -7.79
N LEU A 66 -17.09 5.90 -8.18
CA LEU A 66 -16.82 4.66 -7.47
C LEU A 66 -16.17 4.92 -6.12
N TYR A 67 -15.24 5.86 -6.06
CA TYR A 67 -14.61 6.28 -4.81
C TYR A 67 -15.63 6.79 -3.81
N LEU A 68 -16.56 7.67 -4.22
CA LEU A 68 -17.60 8.20 -3.33
C LEU A 68 -18.51 7.11 -2.79
N LYS A 69 -18.94 6.15 -3.63
CA LYS A 69 -19.69 4.99 -3.17
C LYS A 69 -18.92 4.14 -2.17
N ASN A 70 -17.66 3.86 -2.46
CA ASN A 70 -16.79 3.11 -1.57
C ASN A 70 -16.55 3.83 -0.24
N LEU A 71 -16.51 5.16 -0.26
CA LEU A 71 -16.41 5.97 0.94
C LEU A 71 -17.64 5.84 1.84
N GLU A 72 -18.85 5.86 1.26
CA GLU A 72 -20.11 5.65 1.98
C GLU A 72 -20.19 4.25 2.65
N GLU A 73 -19.57 3.25 2.02
CA GLU A 73 -19.54 1.86 2.54
C GLU A 73 -18.42 1.59 3.54
N THR A 74 -17.59 2.59 3.86
CA THR A 74 -16.47 2.48 4.79
C THR A 74 -16.94 2.76 6.23
N ASP A 75 -16.71 1.83 7.16
CA ASP A 75 -17.10 2.00 8.57
C ASP A 75 -16.23 3.05 9.29
N THR A 76 -14.95 3.10 9.01
CA THR A 76 -14.04 4.15 9.50
C THR A 76 -13.09 4.58 8.39
N HIS A 77 -13.17 5.85 8.02
CA HIS A 77 -12.33 6.46 6.99
C HIS A 77 -11.21 7.28 7.62
N ILE A 78 -9.97 6.97 7.23
CA ILE A 78 -8.77 7.66 7.67
C ILE A 78 -8.13 8.31 6.45
N LYS A 79 -8.28 9.63 6.31
CA LYS A 79 -7.68 10.41 5.24
C LYS A 79 -6.30 10.89 5.65
N VAL A 80 -5.27 10.45 4.94
CA VAL A 80 -3.87 10.87 5.18
C VAL A 80 -3.53 12.04 4.27
N ASP A 81 -2.97 13.12 4.84
CA ASP A 81 -2.43 14.21 4.03
C ASP A 81 -1.13 13.77 3.34
N VAL A 82 -1.20 13.60 2.04
CA VAL A 82 -0.06 13.26 1.18
C VAL A 82 0.46 14.44 0.37
N GLN A 83 0.02 15.68 0.69
CA GLN A 83 0.42 16.88 -0.05
C GLN A 83 1.95 17.03 -0.07
N GLY A 84 2.47 17.30 -1.25
CA GLY A 84 3.92 17.44 -1.50
C GLY A 84 4.65 16.12 -1.79
N TYR A 85 3.95 14.99 -1.74
CA TYR A 85 4.49 13.66 -2.01
C TYR A 85 3.71 12.93 -3.11
N SER A 86 4.34 11.93 -3.68
CA SER A 86 3.74 11.06 -4.70
C SER A 86 4.13 9.60 -4.45
N ALA A 87 3.54 8.68 -5.20
CA ALA A 87 3.90 7.26 -5.16
C ALA A 87 5.39 6.97 -5.49
N ALA A 88 6.14 7.97 -6.00
CA ALA A 88 7.58 7.88 -6.29
C ALA A 88 8.45 8.53 -5.21
N SER A 89 7.90 8.98 -4.10
CA SER A 89 8.62 9.69 -3.03
C SER A 89 9.22 8.70 -2.02
N PHE A 90 10.37 8.12 -2.35
CA PHE A 90 11.06 7.09 -1.54
C PHE A 90 12.30 7.61 -0.79
N THR A 91 12.42 8.91 -0.53
CA THR A 91 13.49 9.40 0.35
C THR A 91 13.15 9.10 1.81
N THR A 92 14.16 8.87 2.66
CA THR A 92 13.95 8.64 4.11
C THR A 92 13.07 9.72 4.74
N HIS A 93 13.34 10.99 4.42
CA HIS A 93 12.52 12.10 4.92
C HIS A 93 11.04 12.00 4.48
N ALA A 94 10.77 11.64 3.22
CA ALA A 94 9.41 11.48 2.74
C ALA A 94 8.69 10.33 3.46
N ILE A 95 9.37 9.20 3.64
CA ILE A 95 8.85 8.03 4.34
C ILE A 95 8.51 8.38 5.78
N ASP A 96 9.46 8.97 6.52
CA ASP A 96 9.25 9.36 7.93
C ASP A 96 8.09 10.35 8.08
N THR A 97 8.02 11.35 7.18
CA THR A 97 6.93 12.33 7.21
C THR A 97 5.56 11.69 6.95
N LEU A 98 5.47 10.81 5.95
CA LEU A 98 4.20 10.15 5.62
C LEU A 98 3.74 9.17 6.71
N ILE A 99 4.68 8.49 7.39
CA ILE A 99 4.36 7.65 8.55
C ILE A 99 3.77 8.51 9.69
N ILE A 100 4.38 9.65 10.00
CA ILE A 100 3.89 10.56 11.05
C ILE A 100 2.49 11.08 10.69
N ARG A 101 2.28 11.56 9.46
CA ARG A 101 0.97 12.02 9.00
C ARG A 101 -0.10 10.92 9.03
N GLY A 102 0.27 9.67 8.71
CA GLY A 102 -0.62 8.52 8.82
C GLY A 102 -1.01 8.23 10.27
N GLU A 103 -0.07 8.32 11.20
CA GLU A 103 -0.35 8.17 12.63
C GLU A 103 -1.27 9.28 13.15
N GLU A 104 -1.02 10.53 12.79
CA GLU A 104 -1.84 11.67 13.15
C GLU A 104 -3.28 11.51 12.64
N ALA A 105 -3.45 11.19 11.35
CA ALA A 105 -4.76 10.94 10.75
C ALA A 105 -5.53 9.80 11.44
N ALA A 106 -4.83 8.72 11.82
CA ALA A 106 -5.44 7.62 12.56
C ALA A 106 -5.86 8.04 13.97
N ARG A 107 -5.08 8.90 14.64
CA ARG A 107 -5.41 9.44 15.96
C ARG A 107 -6.61 10.37 15.92
N GLU A 108 -6.82 11.13 14.85
CA GLU A 108 -8.04 11.94 14.66
C GLU A 108 -9.30 11.07 14.62
N GLN A 109 -9.21 9.83 14.13
CA GLN A 109 -10.31 8.87 14.08
C GLN A 109 -10.38 7.95 15.32
N TRP A 110 -9.66 8.29 16.39
CA TRP A 110 -9.55 7.43 17.57
C TRP A 110 -10.88 7.06 18.19
N GLU A 111 -11.81 8.00 18.30
CA GLU A 111 -13.13 7.76 18.87
C GLU A 111 -13.96 6.78 18.03
N SER A 112 -13.93 6.92 16.71
CA SER A 112 -14.56 5.99 15.76
C SER A 112 -13.97 4.59 15.88
N LEU A 113 -12.65 4.47 15.99
CA LEU A 113 -11.96 3.19 16.17
C LEU A 113 -12.31 2.52 17.51
N ILE A 114 -12.47 3.29 18.60
CA ILE A 114 -12.91 2.76 19.89
C ILE A 114 -14.35 2.27 19.83
N GLN A 115 -15.25 2.97 19.15
CA GLN A 115 -16.63 2.52 18.96
C GLN A 115 -16.67 1.24 18.14
N LEU A 116 -15.86 1.17 17.09
CA LEU A 116 -15.71 -0.02 16.25
C LEU A 116 -15.20 -1.22 17.08
N LYS A 117 -14.17 -1.02 17.90
CA LYS A 117 -13.65 -2.01 18.85
C LYS A 117 -14.75 -2.58 19.74
N LYS A 118 -15.61 -1.72 20.30
CA LYS A 118 -16.76 -2.15 21.13
C LYS A 118 -17.77 -2.96 20.33
N LYS A 119 -18.05 -2.54 19.08
CA LYS A 119 -18.98 -3.24 18.19
C LYS A 119 -18.51 -4.67 17.86
N ILE A 120 -17.20 -4.85 17.70
CA ILE A 120 -16.58 -6.16 17.43
C ILE A 120 -16.50 -7.05 18.69
N GLY A 121 -16.66 -6.46 19.88
CA GLY A 121 -16.56 -7.20 21.15
C GLY A 121 -15.12 -7.48 21.58
N ILE A 122 -14.15 -6.72 21.09
CA ILE A 122 -12.76 -6.79 21.56
C ILE A 122 -12.67 -6.01 22.87
N ASP A 123 -12.41 -6.69 23.97
CA ASP A 123 -12.18 -6.04 25.25
C ASP A 123 -10.74 -5.50 25.41
N ASP A 124 -10.51 -4.73 26.49
CA ASP A 124 -9.19 -4.11 26.72
C ASP A 124 -8.12 -5.13 27.17
N LEU A 125 -8.52 -6.37 27.44
CA LEU A 125 -7.63 -7.48 27.80
C LEU A 125 -7.16 -8.28 26.56
N TYR A 126 -7.71 -7.97 25.37
CA TYR A 126 -7.25 -8.63 24.15
C TYR A 126 -5.81 -8.20 23.85
N VAL A 127 -4.88 -9.07 24.17
CA VAL A 127 -3.49 -8.98 23.70
C VAL A 127 -3.41 -9.77 22.40
N PRO A 128 -3.19 -9.12 21.25
CA PRO A 128 -3.02 -9.86 20.00
C PRO A 128 -1.83 -10.81 20.16
N VAL A 129 -2.09 -12.09 20.06
CA VAL A 129 -1.02 -13.07 19.96
C VAL A 129 -0.33 -12.81 18.62
N ARG A 130 0.79 -12.09 18.66
CA ARG A 130 1.66 -11.97 17.48
C ARG A 130 2.20 -13.37 17.21
N PRO A 131 1.83 -14.02 16.11
CA PRO A 131 2.48 -15.26 15.75
C PRO A 131 3.93 -14.90 15.44
N ASN A 132 4.82 -15.46 16.26
CA ASN A 132 6.28 -15.29 16.18
C ASN A 132 6.75 -13.82 16.23
N GLN A 133 7.11 -13.37 17.43
CA GLN A 133 8.15 -12.35 17.50
C GLN A 133 9.42 -13.02 16.95
N TYR A 134 9.69 -12.78 15.68
CA TYR A 134 11.03 -12.96 15.17
C TYR A 134 11.92 -12.08 16.04
N GLU A 135 12.73 -12.69 16.92
CA GLU A 135 13.88 -11.95 17.43
C GLU A 135 14.65 -11.48 16.19
N PRO A 136 14.94 -10.20 16.05
CA PRO A 136 15.64 -9.71 14.87
C PRO A 136 17.04 -10.31 14.87
N THR A 137 17.16 -11.50 14.32
CA THR A 137 18.47 -12.03 13.97
C THR A 137 18.95 -11.16 12.82
N ASN A 138 20.04 -10.45 13.03
CA ASN A 138 20.63 -9.60 11.97
C ASN A 138 21.07 -10.42 10.74
N TRP A 139 20.98 -11.75 10.80
CA TRP A 139 21.45 -12.67 9.78
C TRP A 139 20.52 -13.86 9.62
N ILE A 140 20.22 -14.22 8.39
CA ILE A 140 19.47 -15.43 8.05
C ILE A 140 20.28 -16.31 7.12
N MET A 141 20.13 -17.63 7.26
CA MET A 141 20.70 -18.60 6.33
C MET A 141 19.73 -18.74 5.15
N VAL A 142 20.12 -18.24 4.00
CA VAL A 142 19.39 -18.44 2.73
C VAL A 142 19.93 -19.74 2.11
N ARG A 143 19.07 -20.75 1.95
CA ARG A 143 19.45 -22.03 1.35
C ARG A 143 19.27 -22.04 -0.15
N ASN A 144 18.07 -21.71 -0.60
CA ASN A 144 17.73 -21.66 -2.02
C ASN A 144 16.98 -20.37 -2.30
N ILE A 145 17.23 -19.79 -3.46
CA ILE A 145 16.49 -18.66 -4.00
C ILE A 145 15.77 -19.17 -5.24
N HIS A 146 14.47 -19.01 -5.29
CA HIS A 146 13.66 -19.39 -6.44
C HIS A 146 12.98 -18.14 -6.99
N PHE A 147 13.03 -17.95 -8.28
CA PHE A 147 12.40 -16.83 -8.97
C PHE A 147 11.15 -17.33 -9.70
N GLU A 148 10.05 -16.61 -9.56
CA GLU A 148 8.83 -16.85 -10.31
C GLU A 148 8.55 -15.66 -11.22
N GLY A 149 8.30 -15.92 -12.50
CA GLY A 149 7.96 -14.90 -13.49
C GLY A 149 9.12 -14.01 -13.94
N VAL A 150 10.34 -14.47 -13.75
CA VAL A 150 11.57 -13.77 -14.15
C VAL A 150 12.32 -14.63 -15.19
N ASP A 151 12.87 -14.01 -16.23
CA ASP A 151 13.71 -14.71 -17.21
C ASP A 151 15.07 -15.07 -16.60
N GLU A 152 15.63 -16.23 -16.96
CA GLU A 152 16.94 -16.72 -16.47
C GLU A 152 18.07 -15.67 -16.56
N LYS A 153 18.04 -14.81 -17.57
CA LYS A 153 19.02 -13.74 -17.76
C LYS A 153 18.91 -12.63 -16.71
N ASP A 154 17.73 -12.45 -16.17
CA ASP A 154 17.47 -11.39 -15.19
C ASP A 154 17.68 -11.90 -13.76
N GLU A 155 17.60 -13.21 -13.51
CA GLU A 155 17.87 -13.83 -12.21
C GLU A 155 19.28 -13.49 -11.72
N GLU A 156 20.28 -13.70 -12.55
CA GLU A 156 21.69 -13.44 -12.22
C GLU A 156 21.95 -11.96 -11.92
N TRP A 157 21.29 -11.08 -12.66
CA TRP A 157 21.37 -9.64 -12.45
C TRP A 157 20.73 -9.23 -11.13
N ILE A 158 19.55 -9.79 -10.80
CA ILE A 158 18.83 -9.53 -9.55
C ILE A 158 19.67 -10.00 -8.36
N LEU A 159 20.17 -11.24 -8.38
CA LEU A 159 21.02 -11.79 -7.31
C LEU A 159 22.25 -10.91 -7.05
N LYS A 160 22.91 -10.47 -8.12
CA LYS A 160 24.08 -9.62 -8.02
C LYS A 160 23.76 -8.22 -7.45
N ARG A 161 22.58 -7.68 -7.78
CA ARG A 161 22.16 -6.36 -7.30
C ARG A 161 21.68 -6.41 -5.85
N CYS A 162 21.02 -7.46 -5.44
CA CYS A 162 20.57 -7.68 -4.07
C CYS A 162 21.70 -8.17 -3.13
N ASP A 163 22.87 -8.54 -3.69
CA ASP A 163 24.00 -9.12 -2.96
C ASP A 163 23.57 -10.30 -2.06
N LEU A 164 22.56 -11.08 -2.53
CA LEU A 164 22.07 -12.27 -1.86
C LEU A 164 22.90 -13.48 -2.33
N LYS A 165 23.23 -14.35 -1.39
CA LYS A 165 24.00 -15.57 -1.65
C LYS A 165 23.27 -16.80 -1.12
N GLU A 166 23.12 -17.80 -1.97
CA GLU A 166 22.62 -19.11 -1.57
C GLU A 166 23.61 -19.84 -0.65
N ASN A 167 23.07 -20.69 0.22
CA ASN A 167 23.83 -21.46 1.20
C ASN A 167 24.77 -20.62 2.07
N ALA A 168 24.40 -19.36 2.32
CA ALA A 168 25.18 -18.41 3.08
C ALA A 168 24.31 -17.59 4.06
N LEU A 169 24.97 -17.03 5.06
CA LEU A 169 24.36 -16.05 5.95
C LEU A 169 24.25 -14.71 5.22
N ASN A 170 23.02 -14.23 5.10
CA ASN A 170 22.70 -12.92 4.52
C ASN A 170 22.18 -11.99 5.61
N SER A 171 22.54 -10.72 5.54
CA SER A 171 22.01 -9.71 6.45
C SER A 171 20.54 -9.43 6.12
N ILE A 172 19.67 -9.39 7.13
CA ILE A 172 18.23 -9.05 6.95
C ILE A 172 18.07 -7.69 6.31
N ARG A 173 18.92 -6.71 6.61
CA ARG A 173 18.90 -5.39 5.97
C ARG A 173 19.10 -5.40 4.45
N ARG A 174 19.49 -6.53 3.86
CA ARG A 174 19.64 -6.69 2.40
C ARG A 174 18.44 -7.36 1.76
N ILE A 175 17.50 -7.86 2.58
CA ILE A 175 16.32 -8.61 2.13
C ILE A 175 15.06 -7.75 2.27
N GLU A 176 15.09 -6.77 3.16
CA GLU A 176 14.07 -5.71 3.27
C GLU A 176 14.37 -4.58 2.26
#